data_1eef5231bc5d1dd88fd84aee707af08c
#
_entry.id   1eef5231bc5d1dd88fd84aee707af08c
#
_cell.length_a   1.000
_cell.length_b   1.000
_cell.length_c   1.000
_cell.angle_alpha   90.00
_cell.angle_beta   90.00
_cell.angle_gamma   90.00
#
_symmetry.space_group_name_H-M   'P 1'
#
loop_
_entity.id
_entity.type
_entity.pdbx_description
1 polymer ?
#
loop_
_entity_poly.entity_id
_entity_poly.type
_entity_poly.pdbx_seq_one_letter_code
_entity_poly.pdbx_strand_id
1 'polypeptide(L)'
;MHLVCPACGTTNRVPEERLHSNPVCGKCKSPLLAAEPASLSDIALPGFIANTELPVLVDFWATWCGPCKTMAPQFASAAAQLPTVRFVKVDSDAAPMASVKYGIRSIPTLVLFRDGRELDRRSGVVVARDLLQWVKQTLDRNAA
;
A
#
# COMPACT_ATOMS: atom_id res chain seq x y z
N MET A 1 -0.20 -1.40 -18.02
CA MET A 1 0.18 -2.14 -16.80
C MET A 1 -1.06 -2.69 -16.11
N HIS A 2 -0.85 -3.65 -15.22
CA HIS A 2 -1.95 -4.26 -14.46
C HIS A 2 -2.07 -3.63 -13.08
N LEU A 3 -3.29 -3.26 -12.70
CA LEU A 3 -3.61 -2.70 -11.40
C LEU A 3 -4.81 -3.43 -10.81
N VAL A 4 -4.68 -3.86 -9.56
CA VAL A 4 -5.78 -4.53 -8.86
C VAL A 4 -6.69 -3.48 -8.24
N CYS A 5 -8.01 -3.66 -8.41
CA CYS A 5 -8.99 -2.80 -7.77
C CYS A 5 -9.00 -3.05 -6.26
N PRO A 6 -8.77 -2.02 -5.43
CA PRO A 6 -8.81 -2.21 -3.97
C PRO A 6 -10.20 -2.52 -3.44
N ALA A 7 -11.25 -2.21 -4.19
CA ALA A 7 -12.63 -2.43 -3.75
C ALA A 7 -13.13 -3.84 -4.07
N CYS A 8 -12.85 -4.38 -5.27
CA CYS A 8 -13.40 -5.67 -5.68
C CYS A 8 -12.37 -6.75 -6.04
N GLY A 9 -11.08 -6.41 -6.06
CA GLY A 9 -10.01 -7.37 -6.34
C GLY A 9 -9.80 -7.70 -7.81
N THR A 10 -10.55 -7.11 -8.71
CA THR A 10 -10.39 -7.34 -10.17
C THR A 10 -9.08 -6.73 -10.65
N THR A 11 -8.32 -7.51 -11.43
CA THR A 11 -7.13 -6.99 -12.08
C THR A 11 -7.52 -6.24 -13.35
N ASN A 12 -7.12 -4.97 -13.44
CA ASN A 12 -7.42 -4.10 -14.56
C ASN A 12 -6.16 -3.84 -15.38
N ARG A 13 -6.31 -3.76 -16.70
CA ARG A 13 -5.24 -3.33 -17.58
C ARG A 13 -5.40 -1.84 -17.82
N VAL A 14 -4.40 -1.05 -17.41
CA VAL A 14 -4.42 0.41 -17.55
C VAL A 14 -3.19 0.84 -18.35
N PRO A 15 -3.36 1.51 -19.51
CA PRO A 15 -2.23 2.07 -20.24
C PRO A 15 -1.48 3.09 -19.36
N GLU A 16 -0.16 3.14 -19.47
CA GLU A 16 0.66 4.04 -18.66
C GLU A 16 0.25 5.50 -18.84
N GLU A 17 -0.10 5.90 -20.06
CA GLU A 17 -0.55 7.26 -20.37
C GLU A 17 -1.87 7.63 -19.71
N ARG A 18 -2.63 6.67 -19.17
CA ARG A 18 -3.89 6.90 -18.48
C ARG A 18 -3.79 6.86 -16.97
N LEU A 19 -2.61 6.63 -16.40
CA LEU A 19 -2.45 6.57 -14.95
C LEU A 19 -2.85 7.87 -14.25
N HIS A 20 -2.69 9.01 -14.92
CA HIS A 20 -3.05 10.32 -14.37
C HIS A 20 -4.45 10.79 -14.76
N SER A 21 -5.26 9.93 -15.38
CA SER A 21 -6.61 10.27 -15.86
C SER A 21 -7.71 9.70 -14.97
N ASN A 22 -7.42 9.46 -13.69
CA ASN A 22 -8.35 8.90 -12.71
C ASN A 22 -9.02 7.60 -13.22
N PRO A 23 -8.23 6.55 -13.52
CA PRO A 23 -8.79 5.31 -14.04
C PRO A 23 -9.72 4.66 -13.02
N VAL A 24 -10.78 4.03 -13.52
CA VAL A 24 -11.74 3.31 -12.70
C VAL A 24 -11.75 1.82 -13.06
N CYS A 25 -12.16 0.99 -12.10
CA CYS A 25 -12.28 -0.45 -12.32
C CYS A 25 -13.34 -0.74 -13.39
N GLY A 26 -12.98 -1.56 -14.35
CA GLY A 26 -13.91 -1.97 -15.41
C GLY A 26 -15.10 -2.77 -14.90
N LYS A 27 -14.98 -3.41 -13.73
CA LYS A 27 -16.03 -4.23 -13.15
C LYS A 27 -16.93 -3.44 -12.18
N CYS A 28 -16.35 -2.78 -11.17
CA CYS A 28 -17.15 -2.14 -10.11
C CYS A 28 -17.18 -0.61 -10.19
N LYS A 29 -16.42 -0.01 -11.11
CA LYS A 29 -16.36 1.44 -11.36
C LYS A 29 -15.73 2.25 -10.21
N SER A 30 -15.18 1.62 -9.20
CA SER A 30 -14.44 2.31 -8.14
C SER A 30 -13.10 2.85 -8.65
N PRO A 31 -12.60 3.95 -8.08
CA PRO A 31 -11.28 4.47 -8.46
C PRO A 31 -10.18 3.44 -8.22
N LEU A 32 -9.26 3.30 -9.18
CA LEU A 32 -8.10 2.42 -9.04
C LEU A 32 -6.93 3.09 -8.32
N LEU A 33 -6.80 4.41 -8.50
CA LEU A 33 -5.65 5.17 -8.00
C LEU A 33 -6.11 6.40 -7.19
N ALA A 34 -6.98 6.19 -6.21
CA ALA A 34 -7.36 7.27 -5.31
C ALA A 34 -6.11 7.72 -4.52
N ALA A 35 -5.99 9.04 -4.29
CA ALA A 35 -4.84 9.62 -3.59
C ALA A 35 -4.97 9.49 -2.06
N GLU A 36 -5.50 8.38 -1.60
CA GLU A 36 -5.71 8.06 -0.19
C GLU A 36 -5.46 6.58 0.05
N PRO A 37 -5.08 6.18 1.28
CA PRO A 37 -4.85 4.77 1.59
C PRO A 37 -6.12 3.93 1.43
N ALA A 38 -5.98 2.74 0.86
CA ALA A 38 -7.05 1.76 0.77
C ALA A 38 -6.92 0.73 1.89
N SER A 39 -8.03 0.35 2.52
CA SER A 39 -8.03 -0.72 3.54
C SER A 39 -8.28 -2.06 2.87
N LEU A 40 -7.42 -3.04 3.13
CA LEU A 40 -7.52 -4.38 2.57
C LEU A 40 -7.62 -5.45 3.67
N SER A 41 -8.32 -6.53 3.34
CA SER A 41 -8.48 -7.70 4.20
C SER A 41 -7.36 -8.72 4.01
N ASP A 42 -7.32 -9.75 4.86
CA ASP A 42 -6.45 -10.92 4.72
C ASP A 42 -6.58 -11.58 3.34
N ILE A 43 -7.80 -11.67 2.84
CA ILE A 43 -8.08 -12.37 1.56
C ILE A 43 -7.62 -11.52 0.38
N ALA A 44 -7.84 -10.21 0.44
CA ALA A 44 -7.54 -9.31 -0.67
C ALA A 44 -6.04 -8.99 -0.80
N LEU A 45 -5.31 -8.95 0.30
CA LEU A 45 -3.93 -8.43 0.33
C LEU A 45 -2.95 -9.22 -0.56
N PRO A 46 -2.86 -10.55 -0.50
CA PRO A 46 -1.84 -11.27 -1.29
C PRO A 46 -1.99 -11.05 -2.79
N GLY A 47 -3.20 -11.12 -3.33
CA GLY A 47 -3.46 -10.89 -4.74
C GLY A 47 -3.20 -9.44 -5.15
N PHE A 48 -3.53 -8.49 -4.29
CA PHE A 48 -3.26 -7.09 -4.53
C PHE A 48 -1.75 -6.84 -4.68
N ILE A 49 -0.95 -7.38 -3.77
CA ILE A 49 0.51 -7.24 -3.81
C ILE A 49 1.09 -7.94 -5.05
N ALA A 50 0.63 -9.16 -5.35
CA ALA A 50 1.19 -9.97 -6.43
C ALA A 50 0.87 -9.42 -7.82
N ASN A 51 -0.32 -8.83 -8.00
CA ASN A 51 -0.84 -8.49 -9.32
C ASN A 51 -0.91 -6.98 -9.60
N THR A 52 -0.52 -6.12 -8.66
CA THR A 52 -0.41 -4.69 -8.87
C THR A 52 1.02 -4.38 -9.32
N GLU A 53 1.17 -3.81 -10.51
CA GLU A 53 2.50 -3.52 -11.07
C GLU A 53 3.14 -2.25 -10.51
N LEU A 54 2.36 -1.33 -9.95
CA LEU A 54 2.91 -0.21 -9.18
C LEU A 54 3.43 -0.71 -7.83
N PRO A 55 4.43 -0.04 -7.23
CA PRO A 55 4.85 -0.38 -5.88
C PRO A 55 3.69 -0.28 -4.90
N VAL A 56 3.70 -1.14 -3.88
CA VAL A 56 2.65 -1.20 -2.85
C VAL A 56 3.31 -1.00 -1.49
N LEU A 57 2.85 0.00 -0.75
CA LEU A 57 3.30 0.26 0.62
C LEU A 57 2.17 -0.09 1.58
N VAL A 58 2.41 -1.07 2.45
CA VAL A 58 1.42 -1.58 3.40
C VAL A 58 1.73 -1.08 4.80
N ASP A 59 0.73 -0.48 5.45
CA ASP A 59 0.78 -0.09 6.87
C ASP A 59 0.00 -1.12 7.69
N PHE A 60 0.71 -1.93 8.47
CA PHE A 60 0.11 -2.87 9.42
C PHE A 60 -0.13 -2.12 10.74
N TRP A 61 -1.38 -2.00 11.15
CA TRP A 61 -1.80 -1.18 12.29
C TRP A 61 -2.88 -1.90 13.11
N ALA A 62 -3.30 -1.31 14.21
CA ALA A 62 -4.45 -1.79 15.00
C ALA A 62 -5.14 -0.60 15.68
N THR A 63 -6.43 -0.76 15.99
CA THR A 63 -7.24 0.29 16.57
C THR A 63 -6.80 0.71 17.99
N TRP A 64 -6.20 -0.22 18.74
CA TRP A 64 -5.73 0.02 20.12
C TRP A 64 -4.32 0.60 20.19
N CYS A 65 -3.65 0.73 19.06
CA CYS A 65 -2.24 1.11 18.99
C CYS A 65 -2.10 2.64 18.94
N GLY A 66 -1.57 3.25 19.98
CA GLY A 66 -1.34 4.70 20.04
C GLY A 66 -0.43 5.22 18.94
N PRO A 67 0.78 4.64 18.75
CA PRO A 67 1.68 5.04 17.66
C PRO A 67 1.05 4.90 16.26
N CYS A 68 0.17 3.92 16.07
CA CYS A 68 -0.55 3.76 14.81
C CYS A 68 -1.46 4.96 14.52
N LYS A 69 -2.07 5.52 15.54
CA LYS A 69 -2.93 6.72 15.41
C LYS A 69 -2.10 7.95 15.03
N THR A 70 -0.89 8.05 15.54
CA THR A 70 0.06 9.11 15.16
C THR A 70 0.54 8.91 13.71
N MET A 71 0.74 7.66 13.29
CA MET A 71 1.16 7.33 11.94
C MET A 71 0.10 7.61 10.88
N ALA A 72 -1.18 7.41 11.20
CA ALA A 72 -2.28 7.51 10.23
C ALA A 72 -2.28 8.80 9.40
N PRO A 73 -2.20 10.02 10.00
CA PRO A 73 -2.16 11.24 9.20
C PRO A 73 -0.88 11.38 8.38
N GLN A 74 0.24 10.85 8.86
CA GLN A 74 1.50 10.87 8.11
C GLN A 74 1.41 9.98 6.89
N PHE A 75 0.83 8.80 7.04
CA PHE A 75 0.63 7.86 5.95
C PHE A 75 -0.33 8.43 4.89
N ALA A 76 -1.44 9.02 5.32
CA ALA A 76 -2.40 9.68 4.43
C ALA A 76 -1.79 10.85 3.67
N SER A 77 -0.98 11.68 4.34
CA SER A 77 -0.28 12.80 3.72
C SER A 77 0.69 12.32 2.64
N ALA A 78 1.46 11.27 2.92
CA ALA A 78 2.38 10.69 1.96
C ALA A 78 1.64 10.11 0.75
N ALA A 79 0.51 9.44 0.98
CA ALA A 79 -0.31 8.87 -0.10
C ALA A 79 -0.79 9.96 -1.07
N ALA A 80 -1.20 11.11 -0.56
CA ALA A 80 -1.64 12.23 -1.38
C ALA A 80 -0.52 12.81 -2.25
N GLN A 81 0.73 12.67 -1.82
CA GLN A 81 1.90 13.23 -2.50
C GLN A 81 2.60 12.26 -3.46
N LEU A 82 2.26 10.97 -3.42
CA LEU A 82 2.97 9.95 -4.22
C LEU A 82 1.97 9.00 -4.87
N PRO A 83 1.21 9.47 -5.89
CA PRO A 83 0.16 8.67 -6.51
C PRO A 83 0.66 7.47 -7.32
N THR A 84 1.96 7.38 -7.60
CA THR A 84 2.57 6.25 -8.30
C THR A 84 2.89 5.07 -7.39
N VAL A 85 2.62 5.19 -6.10
CA VAL A 85 2.73 4.11 -5.12
C VAL A 85 1.35 3.85 -4.54
N ARG A 86 0.98 2.57 -4.40
CA ARG A 86 -0.30 2.20 -3.80
C ARG A 86 -0.13 2.10 -2.30
N PHE A 87 -0.79 3.00 -1.57
CA PHE A 87 -0.79 3.03 -0.10
C PHE A 87 -1.97 2.20 0.42
N VAL A 88 -1.66 1.19 1.22
CA VAL A 88 -2.64 0.20 1.71
C VAL A 88 -2.53 0.07 3.22
N LYS A 89 -3.67 -0.02 3.89
CA LYS A 89 -3.75 -0.24 5.35
C LYS A 89 -4.32 -1.62 5.62
N VAL A 90 -3.71 -2.33 6.57
CA VAL A 90 -4.18 -3.64 7.02
C VAL A 90 -4.31 -3.62 8.54
N ASP A 91 -5.54 -3.79 9.02
CA ASP A 91 -5.82 -3.92 10.46
C ASP A 91 -5.36 -5.30 10.91
N SER A 92 -4.32 -5.35 11.73
CA SER A 92 -3.69 -6.60 12.16
C SER A 92 -4.63 -7.49 12.99
N ASP A 93 -5.60 -6.92 13.69
CA ASP A 93 -6.58 -7.69 14.46
C ASP A 93 -7.60 -8.35 13.54
N ALA A 94 -8.03 -7.66 12.49
CA ALA A 94 -8.97 -8.18 11.50
C ALA A 94 -8.28 -9.08 10.48
N ALA A 95 -6.95 -8.98 10.34
CA ALA A 95 -6.15 -9.69 9.34
C ALA A 95 -4.99 -10.46 9.99
N PRO A 96 -5.26 -11.43 10.89
CA PRO A 96 -4.18 -12.15 11.58
C PRO A 96 -3.33 -13.01 10.64
N MET A 97 -3.90 -13.53 9.56
CA MET A 97 -3.16 -14.33 8.58
C MET A 97 -2.11 -13.50 7.86
N ALA A 98 -2.41 -12.25 7.50
CA ALA A 98 -1.46 -11.36 6.87
C ALA A 98 -0.29 -11.06 7.81
N SER A 99 -0.56 -10.81 9.10
CA SER A 99 0.49 -10.55 10.08
C SER A 99 1.46 -11.73 10.21
N VAL A 100 0.95 -12.95 10.20
CA VAL A 100 1.79 -14.17 10.23
C VAL A 100 2.55 -14.31 8.92
N LYS A 101 1.87 -14.21 7.79
CA LYS A 101 2.47 -14.40 6.46
C LYS A 101 3.65 -13.46 6.22
N TYR A 102 3.52 -12.19 6.62
CA TYR A 102 4.55 -11.19 6.37
C TYR A 102 5.48 -10.96 7.57
N GLY A 103 5.33 -11.78 8.62
CA GLY A 103 6.24 -11.74 9.78
C GLY A 103 6.17 -10.43 10.55
N ILE A 104 4.97 -9.89 10.76
CA ILE A 104 4.77 -8.64 11.49
C ILE A 104 4.84 -8.91 12.98
N ARG A 105 5.83 -8.33 13.66
CA ARG A 105 6.09 -8.51 15.10
C ARG A 105 5.76 -7.31 15.94
N SER A 106 5.65 -6.15 15.31
CA SER A 106 5.33 -4.89 15.98
C SER A 106 4.49 -4.03 15.05
N ILE A 107 3.77 -3.07 15.60
CA ILE A 107 2.95 -2.12 14.85
C ILE A 107 3.18 -0.71 15.39
N PRO A 108 3.10 0.33 14.53
CA PRO A 108 2.94 0.21 13.08
C PRO A 108 4.20 -0.35 12.41
N THR A 109 4.02 -1.16 11.39
CA THR A 109 5.12 -1.61 10.53
C THR A 109 4.73 -1.34 9.08
N LEU A 110 5.61 -0.68 8.35
CA LEU A 110 5.46 -0.36 6.95
C LEU A 110 6.31 -1.32 6.13
N VAL A 111 5.69 -1.97 5.13
CA VAL A 111 6.39 -2.89 4.23
C VAL A 111 6.19 -2.45 2.79
N LEU A 112 7.29 -2.24 2.08
CA LEU A 112 7.26 -1.81 0.68
C LEU A 112 7.49 -3.00 -0.24
N PHE A 113 6.56 -3.20 -1.17
CA PHE A 113 6.59 -4.29 -2.16
C PHE A 113 6.69 -3.73 -3.57
N ARG A 114 7.32 -4.50 -4.46
CA ARG A 114 7.23 -4.30 -5.89
C ARG A 114 7.30 -5.66 -6.59
N ASP A 115 6.39 -5.87 -7.56
CA ASP A 115 6.29 -7.12 -8.31
C ASP A 115 6.14 -8.35 -7.38
N GLY A 116 5.33 -8.20 -6.33
CA GLY A 116 5.05 -9.25 -5.36
C GLY A 116 6.15 -9.51 -4.35
N ARG A 117 7.25 -8.75 -4.39
CA ARG A 117 8.43 -8.98 -3.56
C ARG A 117 8.66 -7.84 -2.59
N GLU A 118 8.95 -8.17 -1.33
CA GLU A 118 9.31 -7.17 -0.32
C GLU A 118 10.67 -6.55 -0.66
N LEU A 119 10.73 -5.22 -0.71
CA LEU A 119 11.97 -4.47 -0.93
C LEU A 119 12.61 -4.03 0.38
N ASP A 120 11.80 -3.54 1.32
CA ASP A 120 12.27 -3.07 2.63
C ASP A 120 11.09 -2.91 3.58
N ARG A 121 11.39 -2.75 4.88
CA ARG A 121 10.37 -2.48 5.90
C ARG A 121 10.89 -1.55 6.97
N ARG A 122 9.98 -0.86 7.63
CA ARG A 122 10.27 0.01 8.77
C ARG A 122 9.21 -0.18 9.85
N SER A 123 9.64 -0.21 11.11
CA SER A 123 8.72 -0.26 12.27
C SER A 123 8.76 1.08 13.00
N GLY A 124 7.63 1.46 13.59
CA GLY A 124 7.47 2.70 14.33
C GLY A 124 6.96 3.86 13.49
N VAL A 125 6.72 4.99 14.14
CA VAL A 125 6.18 6.19 13.50
C VAL A 125 7.23 6.84 12.61
N VAL A 126 6.81 7.22 11.40
CA VAL A 126 7.65 7.94 10.43
C VAL A 126 6.85 9.15 9.94
N VAL A 127 7.43 10.35 10.01
CA VAL A 127 6.76 11.55 9.47
C VAL A 127 6.72 11.49 7.95
N ALA A 128 5.72 12.14 7.34
CA ALA A 128 5.45 12.04 5.90
C ALA A 128 6.69 12.33 5.03
N ARG A 129 7.45 13.37 5.37
CA ARG A 129 8.66 13.75 4.63
C ARG A 129 9.69 12.61 4.60
N ASP A 130 9.95 12.01 5.75
CA ASP A 130 10.94 10.93 5.87
C ASP A 130 10.41 9.64 5.22
N LEU A 131 9.10 9.41 5.30
CA LEU A 131 8.45 8.29 4.64
C LEU A 131 8.61 8.38 3.12
N LEU A 132 8.33 9.54 2.54
CA LEU A 132 8.48 9.76 1.10
C LEU A 132 9.94 9.58 0.66
N GLN A 133 10.88 10.09 1.44
CA GLN A 133 12.30 9.95 1.14
C GLN A 133 12.73 8.49 1.17
N TRP A 134 12.33 7.74 2.18
CA TRP A 134 12.65 6.32 2.31
C TRP A 134 12.08 5.51 1.14
N VAL A 135 10.82 5.76 0.77
CA VAL A 135 10.19 5.06 -0.35
C VAL A 135 10.94 5.33 -1.65
N LYS A 136 11.22 6.59 -1.95
CA LYS A 136 11.95 6.98 -3.18
C LYS A 136 13.34 6.36 -3.24
N GLN A 137 14.09 6.44 -2.13
CA GLN A 137 15.43 5.86 -2.06
C GLN A 137 15.41 4.34 -2.22
N THR A 138 14.45 3.67 -1.58
CA THR A 138 14.32 2.21 -1.69
C THR A 138 13.98 1.79 -3.11
N LEU A 139 13.07 2.49 -3.77
CA LEU A 139 12.72 2.20 -5.17
C LEU A 139 13.91 2.43 -6.10
N ASP A 140 14.68 3.51 -5.90
CA ASP A 140 15.85 3.81 -6.71
C ASP A 140 16.93 2.74 -6.57
N ARG A 141 17.19 2.26 -5.36
CA ARG A 141 18.17 1.19 -5.11
C ARG A 141 17.77 -0.14 -5.76
N ASN A 142 16.48 -0.36 -5.98
CA ASN A 142 15.94 -1.59 -6.56
C ASN A 142 15.48 -1.42 -8.01
N ALA A 143 15.73 -0.28 -8.61
CA ALA A 143 15.50 -0.06 -10.04
C ALA A 143 16.59 -0.82 -10.82
N ALA A 144 16.18 -1.83 -11.56
CA ALA A 144 17.10 -2.67 -12.33
C ALA A 144 17.00 -2.36 -13.81
#